data_44e82f1d1a2babf33ca48fe9a702c275
#
_entry.id   44e82f1d1a2babf33ca48fe9a702c275
#
_cell.length_a   1.000
_cell.length_b   1.000
_cell.length_c   1.000
_cell.angle_alpha   90.00
_cell.angle_beta   90.00
_cell.angle_gamma   90.00
#
_symmetry.space_group_name_H-M   'P 1'
#
loop_
_entity.id
_entity.type
_entity.pdbx_description
1 polymer ?
#
loop_
_entity_poly.entity_id
_entity_poly.type
_entity_poly.pdbx_seq_one_letter_code
_entity_poly.pdbx_strand_id
1 'polypeptide(L)'
;MDIKVADKEILIYGYGSDGMVSTSKDIMHYLGEEKNLYVQGYFQYDSKKSGGVTVSNLRMSSKEINAPYYVAHPSLLVITKDAYLKDFDMFNNLKVNGICLINTNKKSHELDDILPNKTKDIIKNRNIKVLLIDADKIALENNIKGKISKIMEIVILKLMGFNDAEDYIKDSIRKKFGTKGDDIVNANINSLSSAVKSVILVKGEFKDKEEVKTPDDIFTLINKREGDNLKVSDLMPYKNGIFPTGLAANEKRKITNMVPKWKPENCIQCGMCATVCPHAVIRPIITEAKDTENGLKVLGHTEYNYEIVVSEADCTSCGLCINACLGKAGKKALEFGEATYETQEYADKMFKEYQNPELYDRFTLKGASLRKPCFEFSGACAGCGETPYLKMLSQLFGEKLVIANATGCSSIYGGSAPSTPYLIPWANSLFEDNAEFGYGMYLTYKNTKKRIHDIITKSIDCVNPEVKELLNKWLEQENDYDATKKIVTKLETMEIPKDLKDILEYMVARSVFIVGGDGWAYDIGFGGID
;
A
#
# COMPACT_ATOMS: atom_id res chain seq x y z
N MET A 1 -0.46 -22.75 -30.97
CA MET A 1 -1.83 -22.85 -31.54
C MET A 1 -2.73 -21.98 -30.69
N ASP A 2 -3.23 -20.85 -31.23
CA ASP A 2 -4.24 -20.06 -30.53
C ASP A 2 -5.59 -20.77 -30.67
N ILE A 3 -5.97 -21.51 -29.65
CA ILE A 3 -7.30 -22.11 -29.59
C ILE A 3 -8.28 -20.98 -29.24
N LYS A 4 -9.22 -20.68 -30.15
CA LYS A 4 -10.28 -19.71 -29.88
C LYS A 4 -11.23 -20.32 -28.83
N VAL A 5 -11.14 -19.85 -27.58
CA VAL A 5 -11.95 -20.33 -26.45
C VAL A 5 -13.19 -19.47 -26.19
N ALA A 6 -13.23 -18.26 -26.71
CA ALA A 6 -14.35 -17.32 -26.56
C ALA A 6 -14.43 -16.38 -27.77
N ASP A 7 -15.58 -15.76 -27.99
CA ASP A 7 -15.75 -14.78 -29.07
C ASP A 7 -15.05 -13.46 -28.75
N LYS A 8 -15.07 -13.05 -27.49
CA LYS A 8 -14.29 -11.89 -26.98
C LYS A 8 -13.67 -12.20 -25.64
N GLU A 9 -12.48 -11.66 -25.45
CA GLU A 9 -11.70 -11.74 -24.21
C GLU A 9 -11.27 -10.32 -23.81
N ILE A 10 -11.43 -9.99 -22.54
CA ILE A 10 -11.25 -8.64 -22.00
C ILE A 10 -10.43 -8.71 -20.72
N LEU A 11 -9.47 -7.80 -20.60
CA LEU A 11 -8.76 -7.56 -19.36
C LEU A 11 -9.07 -6.14 -18.86
N ILE A 12 -9.42 -6.04 -17.57
CA ILE A 12 -9.66 -4.75 -16.92
C ILE A 12 -8.72 -4.63 -15.74
N TYR A 13 -7.76 -3.70 -15.83
CA TYR A 13 -6.89 -3.29 -14.75
C TYR A 13 -7.55 -2.14 -13.99
N GLY A 14 -8.12 -2.47 -12.84
CA GLY A 14 -8.71 -1.54 -11.90
C GLY A 14 -7.85 -1.34 -10.66
N TYR A 15 -8.23 -0.44 -9.79
CA TYR A 15 -7.60 -0.28 -8.49
C TYR A 15 -8.60 -0.51 -7.35
N GLY A 16 -8.09 -0.88 -6.19
CA GLY A 16 -8.94 -1.14 -5.02
C GLY A 16 -9.87 0.04 -4.72
N SER A 17 -11.17 -0.24 -4.66
CA SER A 17 -12.26 0.72 -4.39
C SER A 17 -12.76 1.55 -5.60
N ASP A 18 -12.27 1.35 -6.83
CA ASP A 18 -12.80 2.02 -8.03
C ASP A 18 -14.13 1.48 -8.54
N GLY A 19 -14.56 0.35 -8.00
CA GLY A 19 -15.82 -0.31 -8.36
C GLY A 19 -15.76 -1.18 -9.61
N MET A 20 -14.59 -1.37 -10.24
CA MET A 20 -14.47 -2.11 -11.51
C MET A 20 -14.77 -3.60 -11.39
N VAL A 21 -14.54 -4.21 -10.23
CA VAL A 21 -14.97 -5.61 -9.99
C VAL A 21 -16.50 -5.73 -10.03
N SER A 22 -17.22 -4.77 -9.43
CA SER A 22 -18.68 -4.70 -9.51
C SER A 22 -19.15 -4.43 -10.94
N THR A 23 -18.51 -3.49 -11.64
CA THR A 23 -18.76 -3.21 -13.06
C THR A 23 -18.58 -4.47 -13.91
N SER A 24 -17.53 -5.23 -13.69
CA SER A 24 -17.27 -6.49 -14.41
C SER A 24 -18.39 -7.52 -14.17
N LYS A 25 -18.90 -7.61 -12.95
CA LYS A 25 -20.05 -8.47 -12.63
C LYS A 25 -21.33 -7.96 -13.28
N ASP A 26 -21.60 -6.65 -13.23
CA ASP A 26 -22.78 -6.05 -13.88
C ASP A 26 -22.74 -6.29 -15.41
N ILE A 27 -21.56 -6.17 -16.04
CA ILE A 27 -21.36 -6.52 -17.47
C ILE A 27 -21.67 -8.00 -17.74
N MET A 28 -21.18 -8.91 -16.90
CA MET A 28 -21.48 -10.35 -17.07
C MET A 28 -22.98 -10.66 -16.92
N HIS A 29 -23.66 -10.04 -15.96
CA HIS A 29 -25.12 -10.16 -15.81
C HIS A 29 -25.86 -9.69 -17.08
N TYR A 30 -25.50 -8.50 -17.58
CA TYR A 30 -26.10 -8.01 -18.82
C TYR A 30 -25.88 -8.97 -19.99
N LEU A 31 -24.68 -9.47 -20.18
CA LEU A 31 -24.34 -10.37 -21.28
C LEU A 31 -25.00 -11.74 -21.14
N GLY A 32 -25.09 -12.27 -19.94
CA GLY A 32 -25.69 -13.58 -19.67
C GLY A 32 -27.22 -13.55 -19.72
N GLU A 33 -27.83 -12.59 -19.04
CA GLU A 33 -29.29 -12.55 -18.86
C GLU A 33 -30.00 -11.86 -20.02
N GLU A 34 -29.49 -10.71 -20.49
CA GLU A 34 -30.16 -9.94 -21.54
C GLU A 34 -29.71 -10.34 -22.96
N LYS A 35 -28.48 -10.83 -23.12
CA LYS A 35 -27.96 -11.23 -24.44
C LYS A 35 -27.88 -12.74 -24.63
N ASN A 36 -28.20 -13.52 -23.60
CA ASN A 36 -28.17 -14.99 -23.62
C ASN A 36 -26.83 -15.55 -24.11
N LEU A 37 -25.74 -14.94 -23.67
CA LEU A 37 -24.39 -15.37 -23.98
C LEU A 37 -23.80 -16.16 -22.83
N TYR A 38 -22.89 -17.09 -23.14
CA TYR A 38 -22.02 -17.70 -22.14
C TYR A 38 -21.00 -16.67 -21.68
N VAL A 39 -20.84 -16.54 -20.37
CA VAL A 39 -19.91 -15.60 -19.74
C VAL A 39 -19.07 -16.29 -18.70
N GLN A 40 -17.81 -15.85 -18.59
CA GLN A 40 -16.88 -16.35 -17.59
C GLN A 40 -16.05 -15.18 -17.06
N GLY A 41 -15.86 -15.13 -15.73
CA GLY A 41 -15.06 -14.11 -15.08
C GLY A 41 -14.16 -14.67 -14.01
N TYR A 42 -12.88 -14.28 -14.04
CA TYR A 42 -11.92 -14.50 -12.98
C TYR A 42 -11.37 -13.17 -12.50
N PHE A 43 -11.22 -13.03 -11.18
CA PHE A 43 -10.79 -11.80 -10.55
C PHE A 43 -9.52 -12.04 -9.74
N GLN A 44 -8.50 -11.24 -10.04
CA GLN A 44 -7.25 -11.22 -9.29
C GLN A 44 -7.23 -9.96 -8.43
N TYR A 45 -6.80 -10.11 -7.19
CA TYR A 45 -6.71 -9.03 -6.23
C TYR A 45 -5.27 -8.89 -5.74
N ASP A 46 -4.86 -7.66 -5.48
CA ASP A 46 -3.64 -7.37 -4.75
C ASP A 46 -3.90 -7.52 -3.23
N SER A 47 -2.85 -7.76 -2.46
CA SER A 47 -2.87 -7.68 -1.01
C SER A 47 -3.18 -6.25 -0.51
N LYS A 48 -2.91 -5.24 -1.31
CA LYS A 48 -3.18 -3.84 -0.98
C LYS A 48 -4.64 -3.49 -1.20
N LYS A 49 -5.30 -2.99 -0.14
CA LYS A 49 -6.73 -2.63 -0.17
C LYS A 49 -6.97 -1.28 -0.84
N SER A 50 -6.06 -0.32 -0.68
CA SER A 50 -6.13 0.99 -1.33
C SER A 50 -5.05 1.10 -2.38
N GLY A 51 -5.48 1.33 -3.63
CA GLY A 51 -4.60 1.48 -4.77
C GLY A 51 -3.89 0.19 -5.21
N GLY A 52 -4.23 -0.96 -4.62
CA GLY A 52 -3.78 -2.25 -5.13
C GLY A 52 -4.46 -2.56 -6.45
N VAL A 53 -3.72 -3.17 -7.38
CA VAL A 53 -4.27 -3.52 -8.69
C VAL A 53 -5.28 -4.66 -8.59
N THR A 54 -6.41 -4.52 -9.27
CA THR A 54 -7.36 -5.61 -9.50
C THR A 54 -7.36 -5.95 -10.98
N VAL A 55 -7.34 -7.24 -11.33
CA VAL A 55 -7.42 -7.65 -12.73
C VAL A 55 -8.66 -8.49 -12.94
N SER A 56 -9.63 -7.96 -13.70
CA SER A 56 -10.82 -8.70 -14.11
C SER A 56 -10.56 -9.33 -15.47
N ASN A 57 -10.63 -10.65 -15.51
CA ASN A 57 -10.50 -11.47 -16.72
C ASN A 57 -11.89 -11.88 -17.17
N LEU A 58 -12.40 -11.31 -18.25
CA LEU A 58 -13.76 -11.57 -18.73
C LEU A 58 -13.72 -12.25 -20.09
N ARG A 59 -14.57 -13.26 -20.27
CA ARG A 59 -14.84 -13.92 -21.54
C ARG A 59 -16.33 -13.91 -21.83
N MET A 60 -16.68 -13.74 -23.10
CA MET A 60 -18.02 -13.93 -23.59
C MET A 60 -18.01 -14.72 -24.89
N SER A 61 -19.01 -15.56 -25.07
CA SER A 61 -19.14 -16.44 -26.24
C SER A 61 -20.58 -16.81 -26.53
N SER A 62 -20.86 -17.07 -27.80
CA SER A 62 -22.10 -17.72 -28.26
C SER A 62 -22.15 -19.22 -27.97
N LYS A 63 -21.01 -19.81 -27.56
CA LYS A 63 -20.84 -21.23 -27.22
C LYS A 63 -20.30 -21.34 -25.81
N GLU A 64 -20.48 -22.52 -25.21
CA GLU A 64 -19.97 -22.85 -23.89
C GLU A 64 -18.46 -22.57 -23.75
N ILE A 65 -18.05 -21.98 -22.63
CA ILE A 65 -16.66 -21.60 -22.33
C ILE A 65 -16.07 -22.59 -21.35
N ASN A 66 -15.05 -23.35 -21.80
CA ASN A 66 -14.31 -24.32 -21.01
C ASN A 66 -12.84 -23.88 -20.89
N ALA A 67 -12.58 -22.80 -20.13
CA ALA A 67 -11.26 -22.19 -20.00
C ALA A 67 -10.93 -21.90 -18.53
N PRO A 68 -10.45 -22.89 -17.73
CA PRO A 68 -10.14 -22.72 -16.31
C PRO A 68 -8.78 -22.01 -16.10
N TYR A 69 -8.54 -20.92 -16.83
CA TYR A 69 -7.32 -20.11 -16.77
C TYR A 69 -7.62 -18.65 -17.11
N TYR A 70 -6.70 -17.75 -16.77
CA TYR A 70 -6.81 -16.33 -17.04
C TYR A 70 -6.82 -16.01 -18.54
N VAL A 71 -7.33 -14.85 -18.90
CA VAL A 71 -7.29 -14.35 -20.28
C VAL A 71 -5.84 -14.10 -20.68
N ALA A 72 -5.39 -14.83 -21.71
CA ALA A 72 -4.03 -14.71 -22.22
C ALA A 72 -3.92 -13.67 -23.36
N HIS A 73 -4.94 -13.60 -24.24
CA HIS A 73 -4.90 -12.76 -25.44
C HIS A 73 -6.17 -11.89 -25.56
N PRO A 74 -6.26 -10.80 -24.77
CA PRO A 74 -7.46 -9.95 -24.81
C PRO A 74 -7.61 -9.21 -26.14
N SER A 75 -8.85 -8.96 -26.55
CA SER A 75 -9.20 -8.06 -27.65
C SER A 75 -9.47 -6.62 -27.16
N LEU A 76 -9.81 -6.47 -25.89
CA LEU A 76 -10.01 -5.20 -25.20
C LEU A 76 -9.23 -5.20 -23.89
N LEU A 77 -8.40 -4.19 -23.73
CA LEU A 77 -7.69 -3.85 -22.50
C LEU A 77 -8.27 -2.56 -21.94
N VAL A 78 -8.62 -2.55 -20.65
CA VAL A 78 -9.11 -1.37 -19.94
C VAL A 78 -8.19 -1.07 -18.77
N ILE A 79 -7.74 0.17 -18.65
CA ILE A 79 -6.84 0.63 -17.61
C ILE A 79 -7.48 1.81 -16.90
N THR A 80 -7.84 1.65 -15.63
CA THR A 80 -8.55 2.69 -14.88
C THR A 80 -7.62 3.66 -14.15
N LYS A 81 -6.31 3.37 -14.11
CA LYS A 81 -5.29 4.23 -13.52
C LYS A 81 -4.03 4.26 -14.41
N ASP A 82 -3.72 5.42 -14.94
CA ASP A 82 -2.58 5.62 -15.84
C ASP A 82 -1.20 5.36 -15.21
N ALA A 83 -1.08 5.47 -13.87
CA ALA A 83 0.14 5.10 -13.16
C ALA A 83 0.58 3.65 -13.45
N TYR A 84 -0.36 2.73 -13.67
CA TYR A 84 -0.08 1.33 -13.97
C TYR A 84 0.64 1.10 -15.30
N LEU A 85 0.64 2.08 -16.20
CA LEU A 85 1.36 2.00 -17.49
C LEU A 85 2.88 1.85 -17.32
N LYS A 86 3.43 2.31 -16.18
CA LYS A 86 4.85 2.16 -15.84
C LYS A 86 5.15 0.90 -15.04
N ASP A 87 4.15 0.43 -14.28
CA ASP A 87 4.33 -0.62 -13.29
C ASP A 87 4.08 -2.03 -13.84
N PHE A 88 3.23 -2.15 -14.88
CA PHE A 88 2.81 -3.45 -15.42
C PHE A 88 2.93 -3.52 -16.93
N ASP A 89 3.40 -4.68 -17.44
CA ASP A 89 3.45 -4.99 -18.88
C ASP A 89 2.08 -5.49 -19.38
N MET A 90 1.13 -4.57 -19.50
CA MET A 90 -0.27 -4.89 -19.84
C MET A 90 -0.52 -5.12 -21.33
N PHE A 91 0.33 -4.57 -22.21
CA PHE A 91 0.11 -4.58 -23.65
C PHE A 91 0.69 -5.82 -24.34
N ASN A 92 1.60 -6.53 -23.69
CA ASN A 92 2.38 -7.60 -24.30
C ASN A 92 1.51 -8.70 -24.94
N ASN A 93 0.35 -8.95 -24.37
CA ASN A 93 -0.55 -10.01 -24.85
C ASN A 93 -1.82 -9.49 -25.57
N LEU A 94 -1.96 -8.19 -25.78
CA LEU A 94 -3.11 -7.61 -26.49
C LEU A 94 -3.10 -8.05 -27.96
N LYS A 95 -4.22 -8.54 -28.47
CA LYS A 95 -4.36 -9.01 -29.86
C LYS A 95 -4.03 -7.93 -30.89
N VAL A 96 -3.60 -8.36 -32.07
CA VAL A 96 -3.45 -7.48 -33.23
C VAL A 96 -4.80 -6.82 -33.53
N ASN A 97 -4.81 -5.51 -33.83
CA ASN A 97 -5.99 -4.67 -33.95
C ASN A 97 -6.85 -4.59 -32.68
N GLY A 98 -6.27 -4.90 -31.51
CA GLY A 98 -6.91 -4.77 -30.21
C GLY A 98 -7.20 -3.31 -29.85
N ILE A 99 -8.01 -3.13 -28.82
CA ILE A 99 -8.41 -1.82 -28.31
C ILE A 99 -7.88 -1.69 -26.89
N CYS A 100 -7.26 -0.54 -26.56
CA CYS A 100 -6.92 -0.16 -25.20
C CYS A 100 -7.69 1.11 -24.80
N LEU A 101 -8.46 1.05 -23.71
CA LEU A 101 -9.13 2.19 -23.10
C LEU A 101 -8.39 2.59 -21.82
N ILE A 102 -7.94 3.84 -21.73
CA ILE A 102 -7.20 4.36 -20.58
C ILE A 102 -8.01 5.48 -19.92
N ASN A 103 -8.27 5.35 -18.62
CA ASN A 103 -8.78 6.46 -17.81
C ASN A 103 -7.64 7.34 -17.37
N THR A 104 -7.61 8.58 -17.83
CA THR A 104 -6.55 9.55 -17.52
C THR A 104 -7.04 10.98 -17.80
N ASN A 105 -6.52 11.95 -17.04
CA ASN A 105 -6.70 13.38 -17.32
C ASN A 105 -5.67 13.93 -18.32
N LYS A 106 -4.73 13.11 -18.77
CA LYS A 106 -3.68 13.49 -19.71
C LYS A 106 -4.21 13.59 -21.13
N LYS A 107 -3.62 14.51 -21.89
CA LYS A 107 -3.88 14.65 -23.33
C LYS A 107 -3.06 13.65 -24.13
N SER A 108 -3.44 13.42 -25.38
CA SER A 108 -2.78 12.43 -26.24
C SER A 108 -1.26 12.61 -26.37
N HIS A 109 -0.79 13.86 -26.43
CA HIS A 109 0.66 14.15 -26.54
C HIS A 109 1.44 13.94 -25.24
N GLU A 110 0.76 13.92 -24.09
CA GLU A 110 1.40 13.66 -22.79
C GLU A 110 1.57 12.16 -22.53
N LEU A 111 0.95 11.30 -23.33
CA LEU A 111 1.15 9.84 -23.24
C LEU A 111 2.58 9.43 -23.60
N ASP A 112 3.28 10.19 -24.43
CA ASP A 112 4.69 9.96 -24.75
C ASP A 112 5.55 9.94 -23.48
N ASP A 113 5.12 10.65 -22.44
CA ASP A 113 5.85 10.74 -21.16
C ASP A 113 5.57 9.61 -20.19
N ILE A 114 4.48 8.92 -20.32
CA ILE A 114 4.08 7.86 -19.38
C ILE A 114 4.13 6.45 -19.97
N LEU A 115 4.09 6.32 -21.30
CA LEU A 115 4.22 5.02 -21.97
C LEU A 115 5.70 4.62 -22.11
N PRO A 116 6.09 3.41 -21.67
CA PRO A 116 7.39 2.83 -21.97
C PRO A 116 7.60 2.67 -23.49
N ASN A 117 8.83 2.83 -23.99
CA ASN A 117 9.13 2.66 -25.43
C ASN A 117 8.73 1.28 -25.93
N LYS A 118 8.98 0.22 -25.17
CA LYS A 118 8.50 -1.15 -25.48
C LYS A 118 6.99 -1.19 -25.73
N THR A 119 6.20 -0.47 -24.93
CA THR A 119 4.74 -0.41 -25.10
C THR A 119 4.35 0.34 -26.37
N LYS A 120 5.04 1.43 -26.71
CA LYS A 120 4.82 2.19 -27.96
C LYS A 120 5.08 1.32 -29.19
N ASP A 121 6.16 0.53 -29.17
CA ASP A 121 6.48 -0.44 -30.22
C ASP A 121 5.36 -1.49 -30.39
N ILE A 122 4.84 -2.01 -29.29
CA ILE A 122 3.74 -2.98 -29.32
C ILE A 122 2.48 -2.34 -29.93
N ILE A 123 2.13 -1.12 -29.51
CA ILE A 123 0.97 -0.39 -30.05
C ILE A 123 1.10 -0.22 -31.56
N LYS A 124 2.27 0.20 -32.05
CA LYS A 124 2.55 0.39 -33.47
C LYS A 124 2.51 -0.93 -34.23
N ASN A 125 3.28 -1.93 -33.79
CA ASN A 125 3.46 -3.19 -34.51
C ASN A 125 2.18 -4.04 -34.55
N ARG A 126 1.30 -3.91 -33.58
CA ARG A 126 0.02 -4.64 -33.50
C ARG A 126 -1.18 -3.80 -33.92
N ASN A 127 -0.98 -2.57 -34.40
CA ASN A 127 -2.05 -1.66 -34.81
C ASN A 127 -3.13 -1.49 -33.72
N ILE A 128 -2.70 -1.26 -32.46
CA ILE A 128 -3.61 -1.15 -31.32
C ILE A 128 -4.27 0.24 -31.35
N LYS A 129 -5.59 0.27 -31.18
CA LYS A 129 -6.35 1.52 -31.02
C LYS A 129 -6.33 1.94 -29.57
N VAL A 130 -5.68 3.07 -29.27
CA VAL A 130 -5.65 3.66 -27.93
C VAL A 130 -6.75 4.71 -27.80
N LEU A 131 -7.59 4.55 -26.80
CA LEU A 131 -8.71 5.44 -26.47
C LEU A 131 -8.50 6.02 -25.06
N LEU A 132 -8.81 7.30 -24.89
CA LEU A 132 -8.73 7.99 -23.62
C LEU A 132 -10.10 8.42 -23.14
N ILE A 133 -10.30 8.40 -21.84
CA ILE A 133 -11.43 8.98 -21.14
C ILE A 133 -10.95 9.59 -19.83
N ASP A 134 -11.49 10.74 -19.42
CA ASP A 134 -11.34 11.31 -18.10
C ASP A 134 -12.63 11.06 -17.29
N ALA A 135 -12.75 9.83 -16.78
CA ALA A 135 -13.93 9.41 -16.02
C ALA A 135 -14.03 10.11 -14.67
N ASP A 136 -12.90 10.51 -14.08
CA ASP A 136 -12.85 11.24 -12.81
C ASP A 136 -13.43 12.65 -12.97
N LYS A 137 -13.09 13.34 -14.05
CA LYS A 137 -13.66 14.65 -14.41
C LYS A 137 -15.15 14.54 -14.68
N ILE A 138 -15.60 13.55 -15.46
CA ILE A 138 -17.02 13.32 -15.74
C ILE A 138 -17.79 13.07 -14.43
N ALA A 139 -17.23 12.28 -13.52
CA ALA A 139 -17.82 12.01 -12.21
C ALA A 139 -17.94 13.29 -11.37
N LEU A 140 -16.91 14.16 -11.40
CA LEU A 140 -16.90 15.44 -10.69
C LEU A 140 -17.97 16.39 -11.24
N GLU A 141 -18.04 16.56 -12.56
CA GLU A 141 -18.99 17.44 -13.26
C GLU A 141 -20.46 17.02 -13.05
N ASN A 142 -20.69 15.72 -12.78
CA ASN A 142 -22.03 15.19 -12.49
C ASN A 142 -22.31 14.99 -10.98
N ASN A 143 -21.51 15.56 -10.07
CA ASN A 143 -21.69 15.48 -8.62
C ASN A 143 -21.63 14.04 -8.03
N ILE A 144 -20.96 13.10 -8.72
CA ILE A 144 -20.72 11.73 -8.27
C ILE A 144 -19.22 11.46 -8.05
N LYS A 145 -18.50 12.44 -7.50
CA LYS A 145 -17.04 12.42 -7.31
C LYS A 145 -16.51 11.06 -6.85
N GLY A 146 -15.50 10.55 -7.55
CA GLY A 146 -14.84 9.27 -7.25
C GLY A 146 -15.67 8.03 -7.60
N LYS A 147 -16.80 8.16 -8.33
CA LYS A 147 -17.65 7.03 -8.74
C LYS A 147 -17.63 6.86 -10.26
N ILE A 148 -16.58 6.19 -10.75
CA ILE A 148 -16.36 5.99 -12.20
C ILE A 148 -17.01 4.71 -12.75
N SER A 149 -17.53 3.82 -11.90
CA SER A 149 -17.97 2.49 -12.27
C SER A 149 -19.00 2.47 -13.42
N LYS A 150 -20.08 3.26 -13.32
CA LYS A 150 -21.13 3.30 -14.35
C LYS A 150 -20.67 4.05 -15.62
N ILE A 151 -19.78 5.01 -15.48
CA ILE A 151 -19.13 5.73 -16.58
C ILE A 151 -18.30 4.75 -17.42
N MET A 152 -17.47 3.93 -16.76
CA MET A 152 -16.66 2.92 -17.45
C MET A 152 -17.50 1.79 -18.02
N GLU A 153 -18.55 1.35 -17.32
CA GLU A 153 -19.45 0.28 -17.76
C GLU A 153 -20.06 0.56 -19.13
N ILE A 154 -20.68 1.74 -19.31
CA ILE A 154 -21.30 2.10 -20.59
C ILE A 154 -20.28 2.16 -21.74
N VAL A 155 -19.08 2.70 -21.48
CA VAL A 155 -18.03 2.80 -22.49
C VAL A 155 -17.52 1.41 -22.88
N ILE A 156 -17.26 0.55 -21.91
CA ILE A 156 -16.80 -0.83 -22.14
C ILE A 156 -17.82 -1.59 -22.98
N LEU A 157 -19.11 -1.55 -22.63
CA LEU A 157 -20.17 -2.25 -23.36
C LEU A 157 -20.30 -1.73 -24.79
N LYS A 158 -20.20 -0.42 -25.02
CA LYS A 158 -20.19 0.15 -26.38
C LYS A 158 -18.97 -0.27 -27.19
N LEU A 159 -17.77 -0.31 -26.60
CA LEU A 159 -16.57 -0.83 -27.26
C LEU A 159 -16.66 -2.33 -27.59
N MET A 160 -17.45 -3.06 -26.81
CA MET A 160 -17.78 -4.45 -27.08
C MET A 160 -18.86 -4.61 -28.19
N GLY A 161 -19.46 -3.53 -28.65
CA GLY A 161 -20.48 -3.52 -29.71
C GLY A 161 -21.94 -3.56 -29.22
N PHE A 162 -22.19 -3.41 -27.91
CA PHE A 162 -23.53 -3.40 -27.32
C PHE A 162 -24.07 -1.95 -27.21
N ASN A 163 -24.59 -1.43 -28.29
CA ASN A 163 -25.05 -0.05 -28.36
C ASN A 163 -26.37 0.20 -27.59
N ASP A 164 -27.14 -0.84 -27.35
CA ASP A 164 -28.42 -0.84 -26.63
C ASP A 164 -28.29 -1.07 -25.11
N ALA A 165 -27.08 -1.17 -24.55
CA ALA A 165 -26.86 -1.40 -23.14
C ALA A 165 -27.28 -0.23 -22.23
N GLU A 166 -27.52 0.96 -22.80
CA GLU A 166 -27.76 2.18 -22.01
C GLU A 166 -29.03 2.08 -21.17
N ASP A 167 -30.13 1.52 -21.71
CA ASP A 167 -31.40 1.40 -20.97
C ASP A 167 -31.27 0.40 -19.81
N TYR A 168 -30.60 -0.73 -20.03
CA TYR A 168 -30.28 -1.69 -18.97
C TYR A 168 -29.49 -1.03 -17.85
N ILE A 169 -28.46 -0.25 -18.18
CA ILE A 169 -27.66 0.45 -17.18
C ILE A 169 -28.48 1.47 -16.40
N LYS A 170 -29.37 2.23 -17.06
CA LYS A 170 -30.30 3.17 -16.42
C LYS A 170 -31.19 2.46 -15.41
N ASP A 171 -31.73 1.30 -15.76
CA ASP A 171 -32.56 0.50 -14.85
C ASP A 171 -31.74 -0.09 -13.68
N SER A 172 -30.53 -0.55 -13.94
CA SER A 172 -29.58 -0.98 -12.92
C SER A 172 -29.27 0.17 -11.94
N ILE A 173 -29.07 1.40 -12.44
CA ILE A 173 -28.85 2.59 -11.62
C ILE A 173 -30.06 2.87 -10.73
N ARG A 174 -31.30 2.84 -11.30
CA ARG A 174 -32.54 3.05 -10.54
C ARG A 174 -32.69 2.02 -9.42
N LYS A 175 -32.45 0.73 -9.72
CA LYS A 175 -32.52 -0.36 -8.74
C LYS A 175 -31.48 -0.19 -7.64
N LYS A 176 -30.25 0.15 -7.98
CA LYS A 176 -29.10 0.19 -7.04
C LYS A 176 -29.07 1.45 -6.18
N PHE A 177 -29.49 2.59 -6.72
CA PHE A 177 -29.38 3.90 -6.07
C PHE A 177 -30.72 4.57 -5.75
N GLY A 178 -31.86 3.98 -6.12
CA GLY A 178 -33.19 4.58 -5.91
C GLY A 178 -33.47 4.93 -4.43
N THR A 179 -32.97 4.11 -3.49
CA THR A 179 -33.11 4.39 -2.05
C THR A 179 -32.25 5.55 -1.55
N LYS A 180 -31.31 6.05 -2.37
CA LYS A 180 -30.39 7.15 -2.03
C LYS A 180 -30.87 8.52 -2.49
N GLY A 181 -32.01 8.57 -3.17
CA GLY A 181 -32.65 9.79 -3.69
C GLY A 181 -32.46 10.00 -5.19
N ASP A 182 -33.42 10.72 -5.78
CA ASP A 182 -33.49 10.97 -7.22
C ASP A 182 -32.30 11.78 -7.76
N ASP A 183 -31.74 12.67 -6.96
CA ASP A 183 -30.57 13.45 -7.36
C ASP A 183 -29.36 12.56 -7.69
N ILE A 184 -29.14 11.52 -6.87
CA ILE A 184 -28.04 10.56 -7.09
C ILE A 184 -28.33 9.69 -8.32
N VAL A 185 -29.57 9.26 -8.50
CA VAL A 185 -29.99 8.49 -9.67
C VAL A 185 -29.78 9.30 -10.95
N ASN A 186 -30.28 10.53 -10.98
CA ASN A 186 -30.18 11.42 -12.15
C ASN A 186 -28.72 11.79 -12.46
N ALA A 187 -27.91 12.07 -11.44
CA ALA A 187 -26.49 12.34 -11.60
C ALA A 187 -25.75 11.17 -12.29
N ASN A 188 -26.01 9.93 -11.86
CA ASN A 188 -25.44 8.74 -12.50
C ASN A 188 -25.94 8.55 -13.93
N ILE A 189 -27.24 8.75 -14.20
CA ILE A 189 -27.82 8.62 -15.56
C ILE A 189 -27.21 9.67 -16.49
N ASN A 190 -27.11 10.93 -16.06
CA ASN A 190 -26.55 12.01 -16.87
C ASN A 190 -25.06 11.75 -17.23
N SER A 191 -24.30 11.14 -16.32
CA SER A 191 -22.91 10.80 -16.57
C SER A 191 -22.70 9.81 -17.73
N LEU A 192 -23.70 8.95 -18.06
CA LEU A 192 -23.59 7.97 -19.13
C LEU A 192 -23.46 8.64 -20.52
N SER A 193 -24.28 9.65 -20.80
CA SER A 193 -24.23 10.36 -22.09
C SER A 193 -22.93 11.18 -22.22
N SER A 194 -22.47 11.77 -21.13
CA SER A 194 -21.17 12.48 -21.07
C SER A 194 -20.01 11.52 -21.32
N ALA A 195 -20.04 10.33 -20.74
CA ALA A 195 -19.00 9.31 -20.89
C ALA A 195 -18.77 8.94 -22.36
N VAL A 196 -19.84 8.61 -23.08
CA VAL A 196 -19.72 8.15 -24.47
C VAL A 196 -19.19 9.26 -25.39
N LYS A 197 -19.58 10.52 -25.16
CA LYS A 197 -19.13 11.67 -25.96
C LYS A 197 -17.67 12.08 -25.66
N SER A 198 -17.16 11.72 -24.49
CA SER A 198 -15.85 12.15 -24.02
C SER A 198 -14.71 11.19 -24.40
N VAL A 199 -15.01 10.06 -25.04
CA VAL A 199 -13.97 9.12 -25.49
C VAL A 199 -13.19 9.70 -26.65
N ILE A 200 -11.86 9.77 -26.52
CA ILE A 200 -10.95 10.35 -27.52
C ILE A 200 -10.09 9.24 -28.09
N LEU A 201 -10.08 9.09 -29.42
CA LEU A 201 -9.12 8.24 -30.11
C LEU A 201 -7.78 8.98 -30.24
N VAL A 202 -6.72 8.38 -29.73
CA VAL A 202 -5.35 8.88 -29.91
C VAL A 202 -4.96 8.72 -31.39
N LYS A 203 -4.59 9.84 -32.01
CA LYS A 203 -4.15 9.90 -33.41
C LYS A 203 -2.67 10.27 -33.47
N GLY A 204 -1.95 9.65 -34.37
CA GLY A 204 -0.53 9.90 -34.59
C GLY A 204 0.36 8.79 -34.02
N GLU A 205 1.68 8.94 -34.23
CA GLU A 205 2.68 8.01 -33.71
C GLU A 205 3.22 8.52 -32.39
N PHE A 206 3.48 7.61 -31.47
CA PHE A 206 4.19 7.90 -30.22
C PHE A 206 5.67 8.13 -30.49
N LYS A 207 6.27 9.08 -29.76
CA LYS A 207 7.69 9.39 -29.84
C LYS A 207 8.45 8.65 -28.75
N ASP A 208 9.54 8.02 -29.12
CA ASP A 208 10.46 7.43 -28.15
C ASP A 208 11.15 8.52 -27.33
N LYS A 209 11.52 8.16 -26.12
CA LYS A 209 12.32 9.01 -25.25
C LYS A 209 13.52 8.23 -24.69
N GLU A 210 14.52 8.98 -24.25
CA GLU A 210 15.64 8.39 -23.53
C GLU A 210 15.14 7.74 -22.24
N GLU A 211 15.26 6.42 -22.14
CA GLU A 211 15.00 5.66 -20.93
C GLU A 211 16.34 5.33 -20.27
N VAL A 212 16.51 5.83 -19.04
CA VAL A 212 17.62 5.38 -18.20
C VAL A 212 17.26 3.97 -17.69
N LYS A 213 17.83 2.95 -18.32
CA LYS A 213 17.67 1.56 -17.88
C LYS A 213 18.54 1.30 -16.66
N THR A 214 18.00 1.55 -15.48
CA THR A 214 18.52 0.90 -14.27
C THR A 214 17.96 -0.53 -14.24
N PRO A 215 18.81 -1.56 -14.07
CA PRO A 215 18.32 -2.93 -13.92
C PRO A 215 17.35 -2.98 -12.73
N ASP A 216 16.16 -3.50 -12.96
CA ASP A 216 15.22 -3.76 -11.87
C ASP A 216 15.83 -4.79 -10.90
N ASP A 217 15.76 -4.52 -9.61
CA ASP A 217 16.11 -5.50 -8.60
C ASP A 217 15.00 -6.57 -8.48
N ILE A 218 15.26 -7.64 -7.72
CA ILE A 218 14.31 -8.74 -7.57
C ILE A 218 12.97 -8.29 -6.97
N PHE A 219 12.99 -7.29 -6.08
CA PHE A 219 11.79 -6.80 -5.41
C PHE A 219 10.93 -5.98 -6.37
N THR A 220 11.56 -5.17 -7.21
CA THR A 220 10.89 -4.42 -8.29
C THR A 220 10.24 -5.38 -9.29
N LEU A 221 10.93 -6.44 -9.72
CA LEU A 221 10.37 -7.44 -10.63
C LEU A 221 9.17 -8.19 -10.02
N ILE A 222 9.25 -8.57 -8.74
CA ILE A 222 8.13 -9.21 -8.03
C ILE A 222 6.92 -8.25 -7.95
N ASN A 223 7.13 -6.99 -7.60
CA ASN A 223 6.07 -5.99 -7.55
C ASN A 223 5.42 -5.71 -8.92
N LYS A 224 6.20 -5.74 -9.99
CA LYS A 224 5.72 -5.64 -11.39
C LYS A 224 5.02 -6.91 -11.87
N ARG A 225 4.96 -7.97 -11.07
CA ARG A 225 4.45 -9.31 -11.42
C ARG A 225 5.26 -9.98 -12.56
N GLU A 226 6.53 -9.68 -12.62
CA GLU A 226 7.52 -10.26 -13.55
C GLU A 226 8.44 -11.27 -12.85
N GLY A 227 8.03 -11.81 -11.71
CA GLY A 227 8.80 -12.78 -10.93
C GLY A 227 9.17 -14.06 -11.70
N ASP A 228 8.39 -14.45 -12.71
CA ASP A 228 8.71 -15.59 -13.59
C ASP A 228 9.98 -15.38 -14.43
N ASN A 229 10.48 -14.14 -14.55
CA ASN A 229 11.74 -13.83 -15.21
C ASN A 229 12.96 -14.03 -14.30
N LEU A 230 12.76 -14.24 -12.99
CA LEU A 230 13.83 -14.50 -12.02
C LEU A 230 14.37 -15.91 -12.15
N LYS A 231 15.69 -16.05 -12.03
CA LYS A 231 16.35 -17.34 -11.92
C LYS A 231 16.39 -17.79 -10.46
N VAL A 232 16.42 -19.09 -10.22
CA VAL A 232 16.60 -19.64 -8.86
C VAL A 232 17.84 -19.07 -8.17
N SER A 233 18.92 -18.82 -8.93
CA SER A 233 20.16 -18.20 -8.44
C SER A 233 19.94 -16.81 -7.84
N ASP A 234 18.98 -16.05 -8.36
CA ASP A 234 18.73 -14.66 -7.92
C ASP A 234 18.08 -14.66 -6.52
N LEU A 235 17.41 -15.75 -6.15
CA LEU A 235 16.78 -15.93 -4.84
C LEU A 235 17.71 -16.56 -3.78
N MET A 236 18.92 -16.99 -4.17
CA MET A 236 19.87 -17.64 -3.23
C MET A 236 20.22 -16.79 -1.99
N PRO A 237 20.35 -15.45 -2.07
CA PRO A 237 20.55 -14.63 -0.87
C PRO A 237 19.42 -14.74 0.15
N TYR A 238 18.22 -15.13 -0.29
CA TYR A 238 16.99 -15.22 0.52
C TYR A 238 16.52 -16.67 0.73
N LYS A 239 17.43 -17.66 0.60
CA LYS A 239 17.13 -19.09 0.72
C LYS A 239 16.48 -19.51 2.04
N ASN A 240 16.62 -18.70 3.08
CA ASN A 240 15.99 -18.88 4.39
C ASN A 240 14.57 -18.27 4.49
N GLY A 241 14.06 -17.66 3.41
CA GLY A 241 12.76 -17.01 3.38
C GLY A 241 12.70 -15.62 4.03
N ILE A 242 13.84 -15.06 4.46
CA ILE A 242 13.88 -13.74 5.10
C ILE A 242 14.15 -12.67 4.04
N PHE A 243 13.20 -11.78 3.82
CA PHE A 243 13.33 -10.59 2.97
C PHE A 243 13.65 -9.34 3.80
N PRO A 244 14.26 -8.30 3.20
CA PRO A 244 14.46 -7.01 3.86
C PRO A 244 13.14 -6.41 4.33
N THR A 245 13.16 -5.72 5.47
CA THR A 245 12.02 -5.01 6.02
C THR A 245 11.88 -3.60 5.45
N GLY A 246 10.68 -2.98 5.58
CA GLY A 246 10.46 -1.58 5.21
C GLY A 246 10.41 -1.28 3.71
N LEU A 247 10.36 -2.28 2.84
CA LEU A 247 10.33 -2.09 1.38
C LEU A 247 9.07 -1.38 0.89
N ALA A 248 8.00 -1.31 1.69
CA ALA A 248 6.80 -0.55 1.36
C ALA A 248 7.09 0.94 1.09
N ALA A 249 8.15 1.50 1.68
CA ALA A 249 8.59 2.87 1.44
C ALA A 249 9.03 3.14 -0.01
N ASN A 250 9.38 2.11 -0.77
CA ASN A 250 9.87 2.24 -2.14
C ASN A 250 8.75 2.21 -3.19
N GLU A 251 7.53 1.83 -2.83
CA GLU A 251 6.45 1.59 -3.79
C GLU A 251 5.91 2.86 -4.45
N LYS A 252 5.74 3.95 -3.69
CA LYS A 252 5.27 5.25 -4.19
C LYS A 252 4.06 5.16 -5.13
N ARG A 253 2.97 4.59 -4.63
CA ARG A 253 1.81 4.15 -5.43
C ARG A 253 1.07 5.24 -6.20
N LYS A 254 1.12 6.51 -5.75
CA LYS A 254 0.52 7.69 -6.41
C LYS A 254 -0.98 7.51 -6.75
N ILE A 255 -1.74 6.96 -5.80
CA ILE A 255 -3.13 6.53 -6.02
C ILE A 255 -4.17 7.65 -5.93
N THR A 256 -3.77 8.86 -5.53
CA THR A 256 -4.69 9.98 -5.35
C THR A 256 -4.19 11.26 -5.99
N ASN A 257 -5.13 12.11 -6.42
CA ASN A 257 -4.84 13.43 -6.96
C ASN A 257 -5.00 14.54 -5.90
N MET A 258 -5.49 14.22 -4.69
CA MET A 258 -5.73 15.18 -3.62
C MET A 258 -5.06 14.72 -2.34
N VAL A 259 -4.27 15.59 -1.73
CA VAL A 259 -3.50 15.33 -0.51
C VAL A 259 -3.68 16.45 0.52
N PRO A 260 -3.44 16.19 1.82
CA PRO A 260 -3.46 17.27 2.81
C PRO A 260 -2.31 18.26 2.56
N LYS A 261 -2.63 19.52 2.47
CA LYS A 261 -1.67 20.64 2.44
C LYS A 261 -1.69 21.35 3.79
N TRP A 262 -0.50 21.67 4.29
CA TRP A 262 -0.31 22.27 5.60
C TRP A 262 -0.34 23.81 5.53
N LYS A 263 -1.09 24.42 6.49
CA LYS A 263 -1.18 25.88 6.73
C LYS A 263 -0.53 26.17 8.07
N PRO A 264 0.74 26.59 8.09
CA PRO A 264 1.50 26.80 9.33
C PRO A 264 0.80 27.75 10.31
N GLU A 265 0.24 28.84 9.84
CA GLU A 265 -0.39 29.89 10.63
C GLU A 265 -1.54 29.40 11.51
N ASN A 266 -2.19 28.32 11.14
CA ASN A 266 -3.29 27.68 11.87
C ASN A 266 -2.83 26.49 12.73
N CYS A 267 -1.56 26.08 12.68
CA CYS A 267 -1.07 24.89 13.35
C CYS A 267 -0.77 25.16 14.84
N ILE A 268 -1.29 24.29 15.72
CA ILE A 268 -1.03 24.33 17.17
C ILE A 268 -0.01 23.27 17.61
N GLN A 269 0.65 22.58 16.69
CA GLN A 269 1.69 21.59 16.95
C GLN A 269 1.25 20.42 17.84
N CYS A 270 -0.01 19.97 17.74
CA CYS A 270 -0.57 18.95 18.63
C CYS A 270 -0.21 17.51 18.22
N GLY A 271 0.23 17.25 16.98
CA GLY A 271 0.56 15.91 16.48
C GLY A 271 -0.64 15.03 16.11
N MET A 272 -1.88 15.49 16.29
CA MET A 272 -3.09 14.71 16.05
C MET A 272 -3.18 14.16 14.62
N CYS A 273 -2.83 14.97 13.62
CA CYS A 273 -2.84 14.57 12.22
C CYS A 273 -1.92 13.36 11.93
N ALA A 274 -0.73 13.34 12.53
CA ALA A 274 0.19 12.21 12.43
C ALA A 274 -0.34 10.99 13.18
N THR A 275 -0.94 11.19 14.36
CA THR A 275 -1.47 10.11 15.20
C THR A 275 -2.58 9.34 14.51
N VAL A 276 -3.54 10.01 13.88
CA VAL A 276 -4.68 9.36 13.23
C VAL A 276 -4.37 8.81 11.82
N CYS A 277 -3.20 9.12 11.26
CA CYS A 277 -2.86 8.67 9.91
C CYS A 277 -2.62 7.15 9.87
N PRO A 278 -3.40 6.38 9.07
CA PRO A 278 -3.27 4.91 9.00
C PRO A 278 -1.98 4.44 8.33
N HIS A 279 -1.37 5.31 7.51
CA HIS A 279 -0.26 4.92 6.63
C HIS A 279 1.06 5.59 7.00
N ALA A 280 1.11 6.37 8.10
CA ALA A 280 2.29 7.13 8.53
C ALA A 280 2.86 8.09 7.47
N VAL A 281 2.00 8.63 6.59
CA VAL A 281 2.39 9.49 5.45
C VAL A 281 2.42 10.98 5.80
N ILE A 282 1.95 11.38 6.98
CA ILE A 282 2.01 12.74 7.49
C ILE A 282 2.73 12.73 8.83
N ARG A 283 3.82 13.49 8.94
CA ARG A 283 4.70 13.46 10.12
C ARG A 283 5.12 14.87 10.53
N PRO A 284 5.13 15.15 11.84
CA PRO A 284 5.79 16.33 12.35
C PRO A 284 7.31 16.13 12.33
N ILE A 285 8.02 17.14 11.85
CA ILE A 285 9.47 17.18 11.82
C ILE A 285 9.93 18.42 12.63
N ILE A 286 10.97 18.24 13.43
CA ILE A 286 11.59 19.29 14.24
C ILE A 286 13.05 19.42 13.83
N THR A 287 13.42 20.55 13.23
CA THR A 287 14.79 20.87 12.80
C THR A 287 15.38 21.98 13.62
N GLU A 288 16.71 22.10 13.70
CA GLU A 288 17.34 23.27 14.30
C GLU A 288 16.99 24.53 13.50
N ALA A 289 16.70 25.63 14.18
CA ALA A 289 16.23 26.87 13.55
C ALA A 289 17.24 27.50 12.58
N LYS A 290 18.52 27.15 12.71
CA LYS A 290 19.59 27.57 11.78
C LYS A 290 19.57 26.83 10.45
N ASP A 291 18.92 25.65 10.38
CA ASP A 291 18.99 24.74 9.23
C ASP A 291 17.81 24.94 8.26
N THR A 292 16.74 25.62 8.69
CA THR A 292 15.55 25.85 7.86
C THR A 292 14.94 27.23 8.13
N GLU A 293 14.64 27.98 7.09
CA GLU A 293 13.85 29.23 7.18
C GLU A 293 12.33 28.95 7.24
N ASN A 294 11.92 27.73 6.86
CA ASN A 294 10.53 27.31 6.83
C ASN A 294 10.12 26.63 8.14
N GLY A 295 8.86 26.81 8.52
CA GLY A 295 8.30 26.18 9.70
C GLY A 295 7.94 27.16 10.82
N LEU A 296 7.30 26.63 11.84
CA LEU A 296 6.91 27.38 13.04
C LEU A 296 7.96 27.17 14.13
N LYS A 297 8.20 28.18 14.96
CA LYS A 297 8.99 27.96 16.19
C LYS A 297 8.31 26.89 17.05
N VAL A 298 9.11 25.96 17.55
CA VAL A 298 8.61 24.92 18.46
C VAL A 298 8.14 25.57 19.76
N LEU A 299 6.92 25.24 20.19
CA LEU A 299 6.36 25.75 21.44
C LEU A 299 7.20 25.26 22.63
N GLY A 300 7.79 26.21 23.35
CA GLY A 300 8.68 25.97 24.49
C GLY A 300 10.16 25.72 24.14
N HIS A 301 10.52 25.65 22.85
CA HIS A 301 11.87 25.37 22.35
C HIS A 301 12.15 26.19 21.10
N THR A 302 12.37 27.49 21.25
CA THR A 302 12.49 28.45 20.13
C THR A 302 13.74 28.28 19.28
N GLU A 303 14.72 27.53 19.74
CA GLU A 303 15.90 27.09 18.99
C GLU A 303 15.59 26.07 17.89
N TYR A 304 14.35 25.54 17.86
CA TYR A 304 13.88 24.59 16.86
C TYR A 304 12.72 25.13 16.04
N ASN A 305 12.62 24.64 14.81
CA ASN A 305 11.48 24.84 13.91
C ASN A 305 10.66 23.55 13.80
N TYR A 306 9.36 23.68 13.67
CA TYR A 306 8.37 22.63 13.53
C TYR A 306 7.69 22.73 12.17
N GLU A 307 7.60 21.63 11.45
CA GLU A 307 6.84 21.53 10.21
C GLU A 307 6.04 20.24 10.14
N ILE A 308 5.01 20.20 9.28
CA ILE A 308 4.29 18.98 8.93
C ILE A 308 4.68 18.59 7.52
N VAL A 309 5.32 17.44 7.39
CA VAL A 309 5.77 16.87 6.12
C VAL A 309 4.81 15.75 5.68
N VAL A 310 4.46 15.72 4.39
CA VAL A 310 3.53 14.74 3.81
C VAL A 310 4.20 14.00 2.66
N SER A 311 4.19 12.66 2.72
CA SER A 311 4.51 11.82 1.57
C SER A 311 3.27 11.74 0.67
N GLU A 312 3.23 12.59 -0.36
CA GLU A 312 2.08 12.70 -1.26
C GLU A 312 1.85 11.42 -2.08
N ALA A 313 2.94 10.75 -2.48
CA ALA A 313 2.89 9.52 -3.28
C ALA A 313 2.32 8.32 -2.52
N ASP A 314 2.36 8.34 -1.19
CA ASP A 314 1.88 7.25 -0.33
C ASP A 314 0.52 7.57 0.31
N CYS A 315 0.00 8.79 0.13
CA CYS A 315 -1.27 9.23 0.70
C CYS A 315 -2.46 8.54 0.02
N THR A 316 -3.45 8.11 0.80
CA THR A 316 -4.70 7.48 0.32
C THR A 316 -5.88 8.45 0.26
N SER A 317 -5.67 9.74 0.53
CA SER A 317 -6.72 10.79 0.53
C SER A 317 -7.93 10.51 1.44
N CYS A 318 -7.73 9.78 2.54
CA CYS A 318 -8.82 9.39 3.44
C CYS A 318 -9.42 10.55 4.26
N GLY A 319 -8.71 11.68 4.39
CA GLY A 319 -9.17 12.88 5.08
C GLY A 319 -9.15 12.84 6.61
N LEU A 320 -8.75 11.73 7.25
CA LEU A 320 -8.73 11.61 8.73
C LEU A 320 -7.88 12.70 9.38
N CYS A 321 -6.70 13.00 8.84
CA CYS A 321 -5.83 14.06 9.37
C CYS A 321 -6.47 15.46 9.33
N ILE A 322 -7.23 15.75 8.27
CA ILE A 322 -7.98 17.01 8.11
C ILE A 322 -9.15 17.03 9.10
N ASN A 323 -9.89 15.93 9.22
CA ASN A 323 -11.04 15.85 10.12
C ASN A 323 -10.62 15.99 11.59
N ALA A 324 -9.51 15.35 11.99
CA ALA A 324 -8.97 15.37 13.34
C ALA A 324 -8.21 16.67 13.67
N CYS A 325 -7.93 17.53 12.69
CA CYS A 325 -7.20 18.77 12.92
C CYS A 325 -8.06 19.76 13.72
N LEU A 326 -7.59 20.09 14.91
CA LEU A 326 -8.24 21.09 15.79
C LEU A 326 -8.01 22.52 15.30
N GLY A 327 -6.80 22.79 14.83
CA GLY A 327 -6.40 24.12 14.36
C GLY A 327 -6.42 25.22 15.43
N LYS A 328 -6.02 26.43 15.03
CA LYS A 328 -6.00 27.61 15.91
C LYS A 328 -7.36 28.31 15.83
N ALA A 329 -8.01 28.47 16.98
CA ALA A 329 -9.34 29.10 17.07
C ALA A 329 -10.38 28.45 16.11
N GLY A 330 -10.36 27.12 15.96
CA GLY A 330 -11.27 26.38 15.09
C GLY A 330 -10.93 26.42 13.59
N LYS A 331 -9.89 27.14 13.19
CA LYS A 331 -9.40 27.16 11.80
C LYS A 331 -8.42 26.02 11.59
N LYS A 332 -8.78 25.05 10.76
CA LYS A 332 -7.94 23.89 10.48
C LYS A 332 -6.60 24.27 9.85
N ALA A 333 -5.54 23.61 10.28
CA ALA A 333 -4.19 23.74 9.72
C ALA A 333 -3.94 22.81 8.52
N LEU A 334 -4.93 22.03 8.12
CA LEU A 334 -4.86 21.13 6.98
C LEU A 334 -6.11 21.27 6.13
N GLU A 335 -5.90 21.30 4.82
CA GLU A 335 -6.97 21.25 3.82
C GLU A 335 -6.54 20.35 2.65
N PHE A 336 -7.48 19.90 1.82
CA PHE A 336 -7.14 19.18 0.60
C PHE A 336 -6.61 20.15 -0.46
N GLY A 337 -5.51 19.76 -1.11
CA GLY A 337 -4.95 20.39 -2.30
C GLY A 337 -4.48 19.33 -3.30
N GLU A 338 -4.16 19.77 -4.50
CA GLU A 338 -3.67 18.90 -5.56
C GLU A 338 -2.32 18.25 -5.19
N ALA A 339 -2.15 16.96 -5.53
CA ALA A 339 -0.89 16.24 -5.38
C ALA A 339 0.03 16.62 -6.55
N THR A 340 1.04 17.45 -6.28
CA THR A 340 2.04 17.88 -7.28
C THR A 340 3.30 17.02 -7.25
N TYR A 341 3.52 16.30 -6.15
CA TYR A 341 4.71 15.50 -5.85
C TYR A 341 6.02 16.29 -5.79
N GLU A 342 5.99 17.62 -5.84
CA GLU A 342 7.19 18.47 -5.78
C GLU A 342 7.96 18.34 -4.47
N THR A 343 7.26 18.07 -3.37
CA THR A 343 7.87 17.87 -2.04
C THR A 343 8.18 16.42 -1.70
N GLN A 344 7.98 15.49 -2.64
CA GLN A 344 8.11 14.06 -2.34
C GLN A 344 9.54 13.66 -1.98
N GLU A 345 10.53 14.14 -2.73
CA GLU A 345 11.95 13.84 -2.45
C GLU A 345 12.37 14.33 -1.06
N TYR A 346 11.92 15.52 -0.66
CA TYR A 346 12.14 16.05 0.67
C TYR A 346 11.49 15.17 1.75
N ALA A 347 10.24 14.77 1.53
CA ALA A 347 9.54 13.88 2.46
C ALA A 347 10.26 12.53 2.62
N ASP A 348 10.71 11.94 1.52
CA ASP A 348 11.45 10.67 1.51
C ASP A 348 12.75 10.76 2.31
N LYS A 349 13.52 11.82 2.11
CA LYS A 349 14.75 12.09 2.86
C LYS A 349 14.46 12.24 4.35
N MET A 350 13.49 13.10 4.72
CA MET A 350 13.17 13.35 6.12
C MET A 350 12.63 12.10 6.84
N PHE A 351 11.83 11.28 6.16
CA PHE A 351 11.26 10.07 6.77
C PHE A 351 12.28 8.94 6.92
N LYS A 352 13.27 8.87 6.03
CA LYS A 352 14.30 7.83 6.05
C LYS A 352 15.44 8.16 7.00
N GLU A 353 15.98 9.36 6.89
CA GLU A 353 17.27 9.73 7.46
C GLU A 353 17.17 10.56 8.74
N TYR A 354 16.08 11.35 8.89
CA TYR A 354 15.99 12.31 9.99
C TYR A 354 15.34 11.71 11.24
N GLN A 355 15.91 12.06 12.39
CA GLN A 355 15.37 11.71 13.70
C GLN A 355 15.08 13.00 14.48
N ASN A 356 13.83 13.16 14.90
CA ASN A 356 13.43 14.28 15.73
C ASN A 356 14.16 14.27 17.09
N PRO A 357 14.55 15.44 17.64
CA PRO A 357 15.08 15.52 19.00
C PRO A 357 14.01 15.10 20.02
N GLU A 358 14.44 14.49 21.11
CA GLU A 358 13.56 14.01 22.20
C GLU A 358 13.17 15.14 23.16
N LEU A 359 12.36 16.10 22.66
CA LEU A 359 11.93 17.28 23.44
C LEU A 359 10.73 16.99 24.35
N TYR A 360 9.98 15.93 24.10
CA TYR A 360 8.73 15.63 24.79
C TYR A 360 8.68 14.17 25.23
N ASP A 361 8.01 13.92 26.36
CA ASP A 361 7.79 12.55 26.84
C ASP A 361 7.05 11.72 25.77
N ARG A 362 7.63 10.53 25.50
CA ARG A 362 7.11 9.56 24.51
C ARG A 362 5.69 9.11 24.78
N PHE A 363 5.23 9.12 26.01
CA PHE A 363 3.89 8.69 26.42
C PHE A 363 2.86 9.80 26.32
N THR A 364 3.23 10.97 25.78
CA THR A 364 2.29 12.02 25.39
C THR A 364 1.97 11.92 23.90
N LEU A 365 0.78 12.40 23.50
CA LEU A 365 0.37 12.44 22.10
C LEU A 365 1.43 13.11 21.21
N LYS A 366 1.90 14.28 21.64
CA LYS A 366 2.92 15.05 20.92
C LYS A 366 4.25 14.30 20.85
N GLY A 367 4.72 13.75 21.97
CA GLY A 367 5.99 13.02 22.01
C GLY A 367 5.95 11.74 21.18
N ALA A 368 4.84 10.95 21.25
CA ALA A 368 4.67 9.77 20.42
C ALA A 368 4.66 10.11 18.93
N SER A 369 3.94 11.17 18.52
CA SER A 369 3.82 11.56 17.11
C SER A 369 5.15 11.99 16.46
N LEU A 370 6.10 12.44 17.26
CA LEU A 370 7.44 12.86 16.82
C LEU A 370 8.42 11.67 16.65
N ARG A 371 8.08 10.50 17.17
CA ARG A 371 8.94 9.32 17.02
C ARG A 371 8.77 8.67 15.65
N LYS A 372 9.88 8.17 15.12
CA LYS A 372 9.87 7.41 13.85
C LYS A 372 8.99 6.17 14.02
N PRO A 373 7.98 5.96 13.17
CA PRO A 373 7.21 4.73 13.19
C PRO A 373 8.05 3.56 12.64
N CYS A 374 7.89 2.38 13.25
CA CYS A 374 8.42 1.13 12.71
C CYS A 374 7.35 0.31 11.98
N PHE A 375 6.24 0.96 11.62
CA PHE A 375 5.17 0.46 10.76
C PHE A 375 4.70 1.63 9.89
N GLU A 376 4.91 1.55 8.58
CA GLU A 376 4.69 2.66 7.66
C GLU A 376 4.28 2.19 6.25
N PHE A 377 3.56 3.05 5.52
CA PHE A 377 3.15 2.87 4.13
C PHE A 377 2.40 1.56 3.85
N SER A 378 1.59 1.11 4.82
CA SER A 378 0.85 -0.14 4.69
C SER A 378 -0.16 -0.12 3.54
N GLY A 379 -0.44 -1.31 2.96
CA GLY A 379 -1.49 -1.50 1.97
C GLY A 379 -2.93 -1.55 2.54
N ALA A 380 -3.15 -1.13 3.78
CA ALA A 380 -4.47 -1.12 4.42
C ALA A 380 -5.45 -0.18 3.72
N CYS A 381 -6.73 -0.29 4.06
CA CYS A 381 -7.80 0.56 3.53
C CYS A 381 -7.53 2.06 3.78
N ALA A 382 -8.00 2.92 2.89
CA ALA A 382 -8.08 4.35 3.13
C ALA A 382 -8.92 4.61 4.38
N GLY A 383 -8.32 5.25 5.40
CA GLY A 383 -9.00 5.48 6.67
C GLY A 383 -9.11 4.25 7.59
N CYS A 384 -8.24 3.25 7.43
CA CYS A 384 -8.19 2.08 8.30
C CYS A 384 -8.18 2.47 9.78
N GLY A 385 -9.05 1.83 10.59
CA GLY A 385 -9.15 2.06 12.01
C GLY A 385 -8.15 1.26 12.85
N GLU A 386 -7.47 0.28 12.29
CA GLU A 386 -6.56 -0.64 12.97
C GLU A 386 -5.10 -0.17 12.92
N THR A 387 -4.62 0.20 11.73
CA THR A 387 -3.20 0.54 11.50
C THR A 387 -2.67 1.75 12.28
N PRO A 388 -3.47 2.77 12.68
CA PRO A 388 -2.99 3.83 13.58
C PRO A 388 -2.50 3.29 14.93
N TYR A 389 -3.13 2.24 15.47
CA TYR A 389 -2.71 1.61 16.73
C TYR A 389 -1.40 0.86 16.58
N LEU A 390 -1.21 0.10 15.50
CA LEU A 390 0.06 -0.58 15.21
C LEU A 390 1.20 0.41 15.00
N LYS A 391 0.93 1.50 14.28
CA LYS A 391 1.89 2.58 14.12
C LYS A 391 2.27 3.19 15.48
N MET A 392 1.29 3.54 16.32
CA MET A 392 1.53 4.11 17.65
C MET A 392 2.31 3.14 18.53
N LEU A 393 1.94 1.86 18.54
CA LEU A 393 2.68 0.81 19.24
C LEU A 393 4.15 0.79 18.81
N SER A 394 4.40 0.85 17.50
CA SER A 394 5.75 0.88 16.96
C SER A 394 6.52 2.16 17.30
N GLN A 395 5.84 3.31 17.44
CA GLN A 395 6.46 4.57 17.89
C GLN A 395 6.82 4.55 19.38
N LEU A 396 6.00 3.90 20.23
CA LEU A 396 6.24 3.80 21.67
C LEU A 396 7.35 2.80 22.02
N PHE A 397 7.35 1.65 21.37
CA PHE A 397 8.24 0.54 21.69
C PHE A 397 9.44 0.41 20.74
N GLY A 398 9.35 0.93 19.52
CA GLY A 398 10.44 0.92 18.56
C GLY A 398 10.94 -0.50 18.23
N GLU A 399 12.26 -0.62 18.07
CA GLU A 399 12.93 -1.86 17.67
C GLU A 399 12.88 -2.99 18.73
N LYS A 400 12.46 -2.69 19.97
CA LYS A 400 12.31 -3.76 20.98
C LYS A 400 11.07 -4.62 20.75
N LEU A 401 10.18 -4.20 19.84
CA LEU A 401 8.93 -4.86 19.54
C LEU A 401 9.15 -6.11 18.69
N VAL A 402 8.45 -7.19 19.04
CA VAL A 402 8.29 -8.40 18.23
C VAL A 402 6.82 -8.70 18.16
N ILE A 403 6.30 -8.93 16.96
CA ILE A 403 4.87 -9.10 16.74
C ILE A 403 4.55 -10.54 16.31
N ALA A 404 3.64 -11.17 17.07
CA ALA A 404 2.92 -12.37 16.66
C ALA A 404 1.55 -11.93 16.13
N ASN A 405 1.30 -12.13 14.83
CA ASN A 405 0.11 -11.63 14.15
C ASN A 405 -0.84 -12.75 13.78
N ALA A 406 -2.15 -12.55 13.97
CA ALA A 406 -3.18 -13.46 13.51
C ALA A 406 -3.52 -13.25 12.04
N THR A 407 -3.93 -14.31 11.35
CA THR A 407 -4.49 -14.21 10.00
C THR A 407 -5.73 -13.29 9.98
N GLY A 408 -5.84 -12.44 8.97
CA GLY A 408 -6.90 -11.45 8.82
C GLY A 408 -6.42 -10.25 8.00
N CYS A 409 -7.02 -9.07 8.19
CA CYS A 409 -6.56 -7.84 7.54
C CYS A 409 -5.11 -7.52 7.87
N SER A 410 -4.68 -7.74 9.11
CA SER A 410 -3.32 -7.46 9.57
C SER A 410 -2.28 -8.36 8.90
N SER A 411 -2.60 -9.61 8.57
CA SER A 411 -1.72 -10.47 7.77
C SER A 411 -1.63 -10.00 6.32
N ILE A 412 -2.73 -9.51 5.75
CA ILE A 412 -2.77 -9.07 4.35
C ILE A 412 -1.93 -7.81 4.14
N TYR A 413 -2.15 -6.75 4.94
CA TYR A 413 -1.36 -5.53 4.77
C TYR A 413 0.06 -5.64 5.37
N GLY A 414 0.29 -6.54 6.35
CA GLY A 414 1.59 -6.77 6.96
C GLY A 414 2.47 -7.71 6.15
N GLY A 415 1.88 -8.77 5.59
CA GLY A 415 2.55 -9.83 4.82
C GLY A 415 2.60 -9.61 3.32
N SER A 416 2.41 -8.39 2.85
CA SER A 416 2.54 -8.05 1.43
C SER A 416 3.99 -8.24 0.99
N ALA A 417 4.32 -9.42 0.48
CA ALA A 417 5.66 -9.71 -0.02
C ALA A 417 5.82 -9.13 -1.43
N PRO A 418 6.98 -8.51 -1.72
CA PRO A 418 8.14 -8.32 -0.84
C PRO A 418 8.04 -7.08 0.06
N SER A 419 7.00 -6.28 -0.04
CA SER A 419 6.90 -4.91 0.47
C SER A 419 6.17 -4.84 1.80
N THR A 420 6.69 -5.49 2.84
CA THR A 420 6.14 -5.37 4.19
C THR A 420 6.26 -3.93 4.73
N PRO A 421 5.21 -3.41 5.42
CA PRO A 421 5.27 -2.11 6.11
C PRO A 421 6.03 -2.15 7.43
N TYR A 422 6.32 -3.32 7.98
CA TYR A 422 7.07 -3.46 9.22
C TYR A 422 8.57 -3.24 9.02
N LEU A 423 9.20 -2.47 9.95
CA LEU A 423 10.64 -2.32 10.08
C LEU A 423 11.20 -3.16 11.25
N ILE A 424 10.35 -3.91 11.90
CA ILE A 424 10.62 -4.74 13.09
C ILE A 424 10.28 -6.19 12.80
N PRO A 425 10.82 -7.15 13.57
CA PRO A 425 10.47 -8.55 13.43
C PRO A 425 8.98 -8.79 13.69
N TRP A 426 8.34 -9.51 12.77
CA TRP A 426 6.97 -9.96 12.91
C TRP A 426 6.81 -11.35 12.30
N ALA A 427 5.86 -12.10 12.79
CA ALA A 427 5.50 -13.39 12.23
C ALA A 427 3.98 -13.57 12.28
N ASN A 428 3.45 -14.29 11.30
CA ASN A 428 2.02 -14.56 11.17
C ASN A 428 1.73 -16.01 11.47
N SER A 429 0.65 -16.26 12.23
CA SER A 429 0.11 -17.58 12.46
C SER A 429 -1.30 -17.72 11.89
N LEU A 430 -1.89 -18.90 12.00
CA LEU A 430 -3.28 -19.12 11.65
C LEU A 430 -4.20 -18.36 12.62
N PHE A 431 -5.45 -18.28 12.23
CA PHE A 431 -6.49 -17.56 12.97
C PHE A 431 -6.76 -18.20 14.34
N GLU A 432 -6.71 -19.53 14.38
CA GLU A 432 -7.10 -20.34 15.51
C GLU A 432 -6.02 -20.44 16.59
N ASP A 433 -4.75 -20.21 16.25
CA ASP A 433 -3.59 -20.54 17.11
C ASP A 433 -2.70 -19.34 17.47
N ASN A 434 -3.09 -18.11 17.16
CA ASN A 434 -2.22 -16.95 17.35
C ASN A 434 -1.88 -16.64 18.81
N ALA A 435 -2.77 -16.92 19.73
CA ALA A 435 -2.51 -16.71 21.16
C ALA A 435 -1.42 -17.65 21.65
N GLU A 436 -1.52 -18.94 21.32
CA GLU A 436 -0.54 -19.97 21.65
C GLU A 436 0.79 -19.72 20.92
N PHE A 437 0.74 -19.33 19.65
CA PHE A 437 1.92 -18.99 18.87
C PHE A 437 2.70 -17.83 19.51
N GLY A 438 2.01 -16.74 19.84
CA GLY A 438 2.63 -15.59 20.48
C GLY A 438 3.14 -15.88 21.88
N TYR A 439 2.42 -16.70 22.65
CA TYR A 439 2.88 -17.19 23.94
C TYR A 439 4.13 -18.07 23.79
N GLY A 440 4.17 -18.94 22.78
CA GLY A 440 5.36 -19.73 22.45
C GLY A 440 6.56 -18.87 22.10
N MET A 441 6.39 -17.78 21.36
CA MET A 441 7.43 -16.79 21.09
C MET A 441 7.95 -16.16 22.39
N TYR A 442 7.05 -15.73 23.29
CA TYR A 442 7.42 -15.21 24.60
C TYR A 442 8.20 -16.23 25.43
N LEU A 443 7.74 -17.49 25.46
CA LEU A 443 8.44 -18.57 26.19
C LEU A 443 9.83 -18.83 25.62
N THR A 444 10.02 -18.70 24.31
CA THR A 444 11.33 -18.80 23.67
C THR A 444 12.30 -17.78 24.25
N TYR A 445 11.92 -16.51 24.30
CA TYR A 445 12.73 -15.45 24.90
C TYR A 445 12.99 -15.72 26.39
N LYS A 446 11.96 -16.08 27.16
CA LYS A 446 12.06 -16.36 28.61
C LYS A 446 12.99 -17.54 28.90
N ASN A 447 12.86 -18.65 28.16
CA ASN A 447 13.67 -19.84 28.39
C ASN A 447 15.12 -19.64 27.91
N THR A 448 15.32 -18.91 26.79
CA THR A 448 16.65 -18.56 26.32
C THR A 448 17.36 -17.64 27.31
N LYS A 449 16.68 -16.69 27.93
CA LYS A 449 17.23 -15.89 29.04
C LYS A 449 17.73 -16.75 30.19
N LYS A 450 16.97 -17.74 30.63
CA LYS A 450 17.43 -18.68 31.68
C LYS A 450 18.70 -19.40 31.25
N ARG A 451 18.75 -19.87 29.99
CA ARG A 451 19.96 -20.51 29.45
C ARG A 451 21.15 -19.55 29.42
N ILE A 452 20.95 -18.27 29.10
CA ILE A 452 21.97 -17.24 29.14
C ILE A 452 22.49 -17.07 30.57
N HIS A 453 21.61 -16.98 31.57
CA HIS A 453 22.01 -16.94 32.99
C HIS A 453 22.89 -18.14 33.37
N ASP A 454 22.49 -19.36 32.97
CA ASP A 454 23.27 -20.57 33.27
C ASP A 454 24.63 -20.56 32.60
N ILE A 455 24.73 -20.08 31.35
CA ILE A 455 26.02 -19.96 30.64
C ILE A 455 26.91 -18.93 31.33
N ILE A 456 26.36 -17.75 31.63
CA ILE A 456 27.09 -16.69 32.32
C ILE A 456 27.63 -17.21 33.66
N THR A 457 26.77 -17.81 34.49
CA THR A 457 27.15 -18.34 35.81
C THR A 457 28.29 -19.35 35.72
N LYS A 458 28.31 -20.20 34.69
CA LYS A 458 29.33 -21.22 34.49
C LYS A 458 30.65 -20.68 33.92
N SER A 459 30.60 -19.58 33.16
CA SER A 459 31.74 -19.09 32.39
C SER A 459 32.33 -17.77 32.88
N ILE A 460 31.66 -17.05 33.80
CA ILE A 460 32.03 -15.69 34.21
C ILE A 460 33.42 -15.55 34.80
N ASP A 461 33.93 -16.61 35.42
CA ASP A 461 35.29 -16.63 35.98
C ASP A 461 36.37 -17.05 34.96
N CYS A 462 35.94 -17.51 33.77
CA CYS A 462 36.82 -17.97 32.70
C CYS A 462 36.97 -16.96 31.55
N VAL A 463 36.24 -15.84 31.57
CA VAL A 463 36.30 -14.80 30.54
C VAL A 463 37.23 -13.65 30.96
N ASN A 464 37.66 -12.83 30.00
CA ASN A 464 38.47 -11.67 30.30
C ASN A 464 37.73 -10.64 31.18
N PRO A 465 38.42 -9.75 31.91
CA PRO A 465 37.81 -8.81 32.86
C PRO A 465 36.78 -7.87 32.22
N GLU A 466 36.98 -7.45 30.97
CA GLU A 466 36.07 -6.54 30.26
C GLU A 466 34.75 -7.25 29.89
N VAL A 467 34.83 -8.47 29.40
CA VAL A 467 33.64 -9.32 29.14
C VAL A 467 32.90 -9.61 30.44
N LYS A 468 33.64 -9.92 31.54
CA LYS A 468 33.05 -10.15 32.87
C LYS A 468 32.24 -8.95 33.35
N GLU A 469 32.78 -7.74 33.18
CA GLU A 469 32.06 -6.50 33.54
C GLU A 469 30.78 -6.33 32.72
N LEU A 470 30.82 -6.56 31.40
CA LEU A 470 29.65 -6.46 30.53
C LEU A 470 28.57 -7.49 30.88
N LEU A 471 28.96 -8.72 31.17
CA LEU A 471 28.04 -9.78 31.56
C LEU A 471 27.36 -9.48 32.91
N ASN A 472 28.10 -8.95 33.90
CA ASN A 472 27.51 -8.50 35.15
C ASN A 472 26.52 -7.36 34.97
N LYS A 473 26.86 -6.36 34.13
CA LYS A 473 25.94 -5.28 33.79
C LYS A 473 24.69 -5.81 33.10
N TRP A 474 24.82 -6.82 32.26
CA TRP A 474 23.67 -7.44 31.62
C TRP A 474 22.73 -8.10 32.65
N LEU A 475 23.26 -8.83 33.63
CA LEU A 475 22.49 -9.46 34.71
C LEU A 475 21.68 -8.43 35.53
N GLU A 476 22.23 -7.22 35.71
CA GLU A 476 21.54 -6.14 36.42
C GLU A 476 20.44 -5.44 35.55
N GLN A 477 20.64 -5.42 34.25
CA GLN A 477 19.84 -4.62 33.32
C GLN A 477 19.12 -5.44 32.22
N GLU A 478 18.96 -6.73 32.40
CA GLU A 478 18.46 -7.68 31.40
C GLU A 478 17.09 -7.37 30.77
N ASN A 479 16.31 -6.49 31.39
CA ASN A 479 15.00 -6.05 30.93
C ASN A 479 15.03 -4.66 30.27
N ASP A 480 16.16 -3.97 30.29
CA ASP A 480 16.34 -2.69 29.62
C ASP A 480 16.84 -2.89 28.20
N TYR A 481 16.05 -2.46 27.22
CA TYR A 481 16.38 -2.61 25.79
C TYR A 481 17.64 -1.85 25.41
N ASP A 482 17.75 -0.57 25.80
CA ASP A 482 18.86 0.30 25.37
C ASP A 482 20.18 -0.14 26.02
N ALA A 483 20.12 -0.56 27.28
CA ALA A 483 21.29 -1.09 28.01
C ALA A 483 21.74 -2.43 27.41
N THR A 484 20.81 -3.37 27.20
CA THR A 484 21.13 -4.70 26.66
C THR A 484 21.63 -4.63 25.22
N LYS A 485 21.05 -3.76 24.38
CA LYS A 485 21.52 -3.53 23.00
C LYS A 485 22.95 -3.04 22.96
N LYS A 486 23.30 -2.05 23.80
CA LYS A 486 24.70 -1.53 23.91
C LYS A 486 25.69 -2.60 24.38
N ILE A 487 25.29 -3.44 25.34
CA ILE A 487 26.10 -4.53 25.82
C ILE A 487 26.35 -5.57 24.71
N VAL A 488 25.30 -6.01 24.03
CA VAL A 488 25.37 -6.98 22.94
C VAL A 488 26.26 -6.48 21.81
N THR A 489 26.10 -5.23 21.37
CA THR A 489 26.93 -4.63 20.30
C THR A 489 28.43 -4.65 20.66
N LYS A 490 28.79 -4.50 21.95
CA LYS A 490 30.18 -4.64 22.38
C LYS A 490 30.64 -6.08 22.37
N LEU A 491 29.80 -7.00 22.90
CA LEU A 491 30.13 -8.43 22.97
C LEU A 491 30.28 -9.08 21.58
N GLU A 492 29.59 -8.58 20.54
CA GLU A 492 29.74 -9.06 19.15
C GLU A 492 31.19 -8.99 18.64
N THR A 493 31.96 -8.02 19.10
CA THR A 493 33.36 -7.80 18.69
C THR A 493 34.38 -8.46 19.61
N MET A 494 33.96 -9.13 20.69
CA MET A 494 34.80 -9.70 21.70
C MET A 494 34.86 -11.23 21.65
N GLU A 495 35.86 -11.82 22.24
CA GLU A 495 35.96 -13.25 22.45
C GLU A 495 35.10 -13.66 23.65
N ILE A 496 34.00 -14.35 23.40
CA ILE A 496 33.01 -14.81 24.37
C ILE A 496 32.80 -16.33 24.24
N PRO A 497 32.26 -17.01 25.26
CA PRO A 497 31.95 -18.42 25.18
C PRO A 497 31.09 -18.75 23.96
N LYS A 498 31.44 -19.82 23.24
CA LYS A 498 30.76 -20.22 22.01
C LYS A 498 29.26 -20.39 22.21
N ASP A 499 28.84 -21.06 23.27
CA ASP A 499 27.45 -21.29 23.62
C ASP A 499 26.66 -19.99 23.83
N LEU A 500 27.33 -18.92 24.30
CA LEU A 500 26.75 -17.60 24.44
C LEU A 500 26.68 -16.87 23.09
N LYS A 501 27.71 -17.03 22.25
CA LYS A 501 27.80 -16.42 20.94
C LYS A 501 26.65 -16.91 20.02
N ASP A 502 26.30 -18.19 20.12
CA ASP A 502 25.24 -18.82 19.32
C ASP A 502 23.82 -18.28 19.64
N ILE A 503 23.64 -17.65 20.81
CA ILE A 503 22.35 -17.09 21.27
C ILE A 503 22.46 -15.62 21.69
N LEU A 504 23.49 -14.91 21.22
CA LEU A 504 23.81 -13.55 21.65
C LEU A 504 22.69 -12.56 21.38
N GLU A 505 21.98 -12.72 20.26
CA GLU A 505 20.84 -11.87 19.89
C GLU A 505 19.69 -11.89 20.92
N TYR A 506 19.51 -12.99 21.64
CA TYR A 506 18.50 -13.12 22.69
C TYR A 506 18.87 -12.40 24.00
N MET A 507 20.09 -11.88 24.12
CA MET A 507 20.49 -11.01 25.25
C MET A 507 19.85 -9.61 25.13
N VAL A 508 19.42 -9.19 23.91
CA VAL A 508 18.69 -7.93 23.75
C VAL A 508 17.27 -8.09 24.30
N ALA A 509 16.88 -7.20 25.22
CA ALA A 509 15.53 -7.22 25.79
C ALA A 509 14.47 -6.93 24.72
N ARG A 510 13.50 -7.80 24.55
CA ARG A 510 12.41 -7.69 23.60
C ARG A 510 11.06 -7.66 24.28
N SER A 511 10.07 -7.06 23.63
CA SER A 511 8.65 -7.07 24.04
C SER A 511 7.84 -7.79 22.96
N VAL A 512 7.21 -8.91 23.33
CA VAL A 512 6.37 -9.69 22.41
C VAL A 512 4.94 -9.21 22.55
N PHE A 513 4.33 -8.84 21.43
CA PHE A 513 2.92 -8.44 21.34
C PHE A 513 2.16 -9.41 20.43
N ILE A 514 1.02 -9.86 20.90
CA ILE A 514 0.08 -10.65 20.12
C ILE A 514 -0.93 -9.69 19.52
N VAL A 515 -1.06 -9.70 18.20
CA VAL A 515 -1.87 -8.77 17.43
C VAL A 515 -2.80 -9.52 16.49
N GLY A 516 -4.03 -9.04 16.36
CA GLY A 516 -5.00 -9.54 15.41
C GLY A 516 -6.15 -8.57 15.26
N GLY A 517 -6.99 -8.78 14.23
CA GLY A 517 -8.19 -7.99 14.01
C GLY A 517 -9.34 -8.43 14.90
N ASP A 518 -10.46 -7.72 14.79
CA ASP A 518 -11.72 -8.00 15.48
C ASP A 518 -12.25 -9.42 15.20
N GLY A 519 -12.14 -9.87 13.94
CA GLY A 519 -12.54 -11.21 13.56
C GLY A 519 -11.83 -12.30 14.36
N TRP A 520 -10.51 -12.15 14.58
CA TRP A 520 -9.75 -13.07 15.41
C TRP A 520 -10.19 -12.99 16.89
N ALA A 521 -10.39 -11.78 17.42
CA ALA A 521 -10.63 -11.57 18.83
C ALA A 521 -12.08 -11.91 19.25
N TYR A 522 -13.07 -11.72 18.35
CA TYR A 522 -14.49 -11.77 18.71
C TYR A 522 -15.37 -12.62 17.81
N ASP A 523 -15.23 -12.53 16.47
CA ASP A 523 -16.26 -12.98 15.53
C ASP A 523 -16.13 -14.44 15.10
N ILE A 524 -14.92 -14.97 14.98
CA ILE A 524 -14.67 -16.32 14.44
C ILE A 524 -14.32 -17.31 15.54
N GLY A 525 -14.91 -17.11 16.68
CA GLY A 525 -14.73 -17.98 17.79
C GLY A 525 -13.60 -17.54 18.71
N PHE A 526 -13.28 -18.39 19.61
CA PHE A 526 -12.37 -18.19 20.69
C PHE A 526 -10.92 -18.18 20.18
N GLY A 527 -10.29 -17.04 20.15
CA GLY A 527 -8.91 -16.88 19.71
C GLY A 527 -7.84 -17.34 20.69
N GLY A 528 -8.19 -18.11 21.73
CA GLY A 528 -7.26 -18.56 22.78
C GLY A 528 -6.79 -17.45 23.71
N ILE A 529 -7.46 -16.29 23.74
CA ILE A 529 -7.04 -15.14 24.56
C ILE A 529 -7.28 -15.40 26.04
N ASP A 530 -8.39 -16.04 26.41
CA ASP A 530 -8.75 -16.34 27.79
C ASP A 530 -7.83 -17.39 28.43
#